data_15755b59124a3e5d2f6acec07d0f8d25
#
_entry.id   15755b59124a3e5d2f6acec07d0f8d25
#
_cell.length_a   1.000
_cell.length_b   1.000
_cell.length_c   1.000
_cell.angle_alpha   90.00
_cell.angle_beta   90.00
_cell.angle_gamma   90.00
#
_symmetry.space_group_name_H-M   'P 1'
#
loop_
_entity.id
_entity.type
_entity.pdbx_description
1 polymer ?
#
loop_
_entity_poly.entity_id
_entity_poly.type
_entity_poly.pdbx_seq_one_letter_code
_entity_poly.pdbx_strand_id
1 'polypeptide(L)'
;ETPMRILPVIAAVTAAFLVVACSSPTPPPGVTVVTPFDAQRFLGTWYEIARLDHRFEQGLEKVTAHYSPLDDGGIQVINRGYNPDREMWQQSVGKAYFTGDPRRAALKVSFFGPFYGGYNVIALDREYRHALVCGPDRNYLWILSRTPTLSSEMKQQMLDVATRQGFDVSKLIWVKQPH
;
A
#
# COMPACT_ATOMS: atom_id res chain seq x y z
N GLU A 1 31.09 -6.77 37.52
CA GLU A 1 31.09 -5.35 37.23
C GLU A 1 30.79 -5.08 35.74
N THR A 2 31.47 -5.77 34.85
CA THR A 2 31.26 -5.62 33.41
C THR A 2 29.80 -5.84 32.98
N PRO A 3 29.08 -6.89 33.47
CA PRO A 3 27.67 -7.05 33.12
C PRO A 3 26.78 -5.90 33.52
N MET A 4 27.07 -5.26 34.65
CA MET A 4 26.28 -4.12 35.13
C MET A 4 26.42 -2.89 34.26
N ARG A 5 27.57 -2.71 33.61
CA ARG A 5 27.80 -1.59 32.71
C ARG A 5 27.12 -1.77 31.36
N ILE A 6 26.94 -3.01 30.92
CA ILE A 6 26.32 -3.33 29.64
C ILE A 6 24.79 -3.18 29.70
N LEU A 7 24.17 -3.58 30.83
CA LEU A 7 22.71 -3.57 30.98
C LEU A 7 22.04 -2.22 30.68
N PRO A 8 22.54 -1.06 31.17
CA PRO A 8 21.91 0.23 30.88
C PRO A 8 21.96 0.59 29.39
N VAL A 9 23.05 0.22 28.70
CA VAL A 9 23.19 0.48 27.25
C VAL A 9 22.18 -0.34 26.47
N ILE A 10 22.04 -1.63 26.79
CA ILE A 10 21.08 -2.52 26.14
C ILE A 10 19.66 -2.00 26.36
N ALA A 11 19.32 -1.60 27.57
CA ALA A 11 18.00 -1.08 27.90
C ALA A 11 17.68 0.18 27.12
N ALA A 12 18.64 1.09 26.96
CA ALA A 12 18.46 2.32 26.21
C ALA A 12 18.20 2.06 24.72
N VAL A 13 18.94 1.13 24.11
CA VAL A 13 18.75 0.74 22.70
C VAL A 13 17.39 0.09 22.52
N THR A 14 16.99 -0.80 23.42
CA THR A 14 15.70 -1.47 23.36
C THR A 14 14.55 -0.46 23.47
N ALA A 15 14.66 0.52 24.35
CA ALA A 15 13.63 1.54 24.53
C ALA A 15 13.49 2.40 23.26
N ALA A 16 14.59 2.81 22.65
CA ALA A 16 14.58 3.58 21.42
C ALA A 16 13.93 2.78 20.28
N PHE A 17 14.25 1.50 20.16
CA PHE A 17 13.66 0.62 19.16
C PHE A 17 12.15 0.47 19.36
N LEU A 18 11.70 0.29 20.59
CA LEU A 18 10.27 0.18 20.89
C LEU A 18 9.49 1.45 20.54
N VAL A 19 10.08 2.62 20.77
CA VAL A 19 9.44 3.89 20.39
C VAL A 19 9.23 3.95 18.89
N VAL A 20 10.24 3.59 18.10
CA VAL A 20 10.14 3.55 16.63
C VAL A 20 9.08 2.53 16.19
N ALA A 21 9.11 1.32 16.77
CA ALA A 21 8.17 0.25 16.41
C ALA A 21 6.72 0.57 16.76
N CYS A 22 6.49 1.39 17.78
CA CYS A 22 5.15 1.79 18.20
C CYS A 22 4.59 2.97 17.42
N SER A 23 5.43 3.67 16.65
CA SER A 23 4.99 4.82 15.85
C SER A 23 4.18 4.36 14.67
N SER A 24 2.97 4.89 14.52
CA SER A 24 2.14 4.62 13.35
C SER A 24 2.59 5.48 12.18
N PRO A 25 2.65 4.92 10.96
CA PRO A 25 2.93 5.73 9.79
C PRO A 25 1.84 6.75 9.54
N THR A 26 2.21 7.88 8.96
CA THR A 26 1.28 8.95 8.57
C THR A 26 1.34 9.12 7.06
N PRO A 27 0.25 9.61 6.43
CA PRO A 27 0.30 9.93 5.01
C PRO A 27 1.38 10.96 4.70
N PRO A 28 1.96 10.96 3.50
CA PRO A 28 2.90 11.99 3.10
C PRO A 28 2.30 13.38 3.26
N PRO A 29 3.08 14.39 3.68
CA PRO A 29 2.56 15.76 3.81
C PRO A 29 1.96 16.25 2.49
N GLY A 30 0.80 16.86 2.56
CA GLY A 30 0.12 17.44 1.40
C GLY A 30 -0.77 16.49 0.61
N VAL A 31 -0.77 15.18 0.91
CA VAL A 31 -1.75 14.27 0.29
C VAL A 31 -3.07 14.34 1.06
N THR A 32 -4.16 14.16 0.33
CA THR A 32 -5.52 14.11 0.89
C THR A 32 -6.01 12.66 0.82
N VAL A 33 -6.27 12.06 1.97
CA VAL A 33 -6.83 10.71 2.01
C VAL A 33 -8.34 10.77 1.88
N VAL A 34 -8.91 9.72 1.29
CA VAL A 34 -10.36 9.59 1.08
C VAL A 34 -11.08 9.52 2.43
N THR A 35 -12.14 10.32 2.57
CA THR A 35 -13.05 10.27 3.70
C THR A 35 -14.43 10.82 3.24
N PRO A 36 -15.58 10.20 3.57
CA PRO A 36 -15.70 8.94 4.30
C PRO A 36 -15.28 7.74 3.43
N PHE A 37 -14.73 6.73 4.06
CA PHE A 37 -14.27 5.51 3.42
C PHE A 37 -15.01 4.30 4.01
N ASP A 38 -15.51 3.42 3.16
CA ASP A 38 -16.19 2.18 3.56
C ASP A 38 -15.32 0.99 3.21
N ALA A 39 -14.63 0.43 4.21
CA ALA A 39 -13.72 -0.69 4.02
C ALA A 39 -14.42 -1.91 3.42
N GLN A 40 -15.69 -2.17 3.77
CA GLN A 40 -16.43 -3.32 3.24
C GLN A 40 -16.57 -3.26 1.72
N ARG A 41 -16.78 -2.08 1.17
CA ARG A 41 -16.90 -1.89 -0.27
C ARG A 41 -15.55 -1.97 -0.97
N PHE A 42 -14.44 -1.76 -0.24
CA PHE A 42 -13.09 -1.82 -0.79
C PHE A 42 -12.55 -3.24 -0.86
N LEU A 43 -13.14 -4.19 -0.16
CA LEU A 43 -12.70 -5.58 -0.14
C LEU A 43 -12.82 -6.23 -1.51
N GLY A 44 -12.18 -7.40 -1.68
CA GLY A 44 -12.19 -8.16 -2.93
C GLY A 44 -10.92 -7.93 -3.74
N THR A 45 -11.01 -8.24 -5.01
CA THR A 45 -9.87 -8.22 -5.92
C THR A 45 -9.75 -6.89 -6.66
N TRP A 46 -8.52 -6.39 -6.73
CA TRP A 46 -8.14 -5.22 -7.52
C TRP A 46 -6.99 -5.59 -8.44
N TYR A 47 -7.04 -5.10 -9.68
CA TYR A 47 -5.94 -5.22 -10.63
C TYR A 47 -5.04 -4.00 -10.51
N GLU A 48 -3.72 -4.23 -10.45
CA GLU A 48 -2.74 -3.16 -10.48
C GLU A 48 -2.54 -2.74 -11.93
N ILE A 49 -2.90 -1.52 -12.25
CA ILE A 49 -2.83 -0.97 -13.61
C ILE A 49 -1.48 -0.30 -13.83
N ALA A 50 -1.00 0.42 -12.82
CA ALA A 50 0.28 1.12 -12.88
C ALA A 50 0.87 1.23 -11.48
N ARG A 51 2.19 1.41 -11.43
CA ARG A 51 2.90 1.63 -10.17
C ARG A 51 4.16 2.46 -10.39
N LEU A 52 4.58 3.15 -9.35
CA LEU A 52 5.97 3.56 -9.25
C LEU A 52 6.75 2.30 -8.83
N ASP A 53 7.80 1.97 -9.57
CA ASP A 53 8.43 0.66 -9.43
C ASP A 53 9.30 0.56 -8.18
N HIS A 54 9.27 -0.61 -7.55
CA HIS A 54 10.06 -0.93 -6.38
C HIS A 54 10.66 -2.32 -6.51
N ARG A 55 11.74 -2.56 -5.78
CA ARG A 55 12.49 -3.80 -5.84
C ARG A 55 11.61 -5.02 -5.61
N PHE A 56 10.66 -4.94 -4.69
CA PHE A 56 9.81 -6.10 -4.35
C PHE A 56 8.78 -6.45 -5.43
N GLU A 57 8.51 -5.53 -6.38
CA GLU A 57 7.59 -5.77 -7.49
C GLU A 57 8.28 -5.78 -8.85
N GLN A 58 9.58 -5.53 -8.88
CA GLN A 58 10.31 -5.33 -10.13
C GLN A 58 10.13 -6.50 -11.08
N GLY A 59 9.68 -6.20 -12.31
CA GLY A 59 9.46 -7.19 -13.36
C GLY A 59 8.15 -7.97 -13.27
N LEU A 60 7.35 -7.80 -12.23
CA LEU A 60 6.11 -8.54 -12.08
C LEU A 60 5.02 -8.03 -13.03
N GLU A 61 4.30 -8.98 -13.62
CA GLU A 61 3.16 -8.77 -14.50
C GLU A 61 1.90 -9.34 -13.87
N LYS A 62 0.74 -8.97 -14.39
CA LYS A 62 -0.56 -9.51 -13.98
C LYS A 62 -0.77 -9.42 -12.47
N VAL A 63 -0.31 -8.31 -11.89
CA VAL A 63 -0.36 -8.10 -10.44
C VAL A 63 -1.80 -7.82 -10.00
N THR A 64 -2.21 -8.50 -8.95
CA THR A 64 -3.48 -8.26 -8.27
C THR A 64 -3.25 -8.10 -6.78
N ALA A 65 -4.18 -7.40 -6.14
CA ALA A 65 -4.30 -7.34 -4.69
C ALA A 65 -5.67 -7.85 -4.30
N HIS A 66 -5.72 -8.71 -3.32
CA HIS A 66 -6.99 -9.24 -2.80
C HIS A 66 -7.10 -8.89 -1.32
N TYR A 67 -8.18 -8.22 -0.95
CA TYR A 67 -8.44 -7.77 0.41
C TYR A 67 -9.61 -8.54 1.00
N SER A 68 -9.41 -9.11 2.19
CA SER A 68 -10.47 -9.83 2.91
C SER A 68 -10.41 -9.45 4.40
N PRO A 69 -11.56 -9.55 5.12
CA PRO A 69 -11.58 -9.15 6.52
C PRO A 69 -10.85 -10.14 7.41
N LEU A 70 -10.17 -9.63 8.43
CA LEU A 70 -9.64 -10.42 9.54
C LEU A 70 -10.60 -10.35 10.73
N ASP A 71 -10.55 -11.35 11.60
CA ASP A 71 -11.43 -11.42 12.78
C ASP A 71 -11.19 -10.28 13.78
N ASP A 72 -9.99 -9.71 13.77
CA ASP A 72 -9.61 -8.64 14.70
C ASP A 72 -9.93 -7.23 14.18
N GLY A 73 -10.68 -7.13 13.09
CA GLY A 73 -11.03 -5.85 12.47
C GLY A 73 -10.02 -5.35 11.45
N GLY A 74 -8.94 -6.08 11.23
CA GLY A 74 -7.97 -5.79 10.18
C GLY A 74 -8.38 -6.33 8.83
N ILE A 75 -7.49 -6.17 7.86
CA ILE A 75 -7.68 -6.60 6.48
C ILE A 75 -6.51 -7.48 6.10
N GLN A 76 -6.80 -8.70 5.62
CA GLN A 76 -5.78 -9.54 5.01
C GLN A 76 -5.52 -9.03 3.60
N VAL A 77 -4.24 -8.91 3.26
CA VAL A 77 -3.78 -8.44 1.95
C VAL A 77 -3.02 -9.57 1.27
N ILE A 78 -3.48 -9.98 0.11
CA ILE A 78 -2.76 -10.97 -0.71
C ILE A 78 -2.39 -10.29 -2.02
N ASN A 79 -1.09 -10.06 -2.20
CA ASN A 79 -0.56 -9.55 -3.46
C ASN A 79 -0.02 -10.73 -4.27
N ARG A 80 -0.39 -10.80 -5.54
CA ARG A 80 0.01 -11.87 -6.43
C ARG A 80 0.46 -11.27 -7.76
N GLY A 81 1.59 -11.77 -8.28
CA GLY A 81 2.10 -11.32 -9.56
C GLY A 81 2.84 -12.45 -10.27
N TYR A 82 2.93 -12.34 -11.59
CA TYR A 82 3.66 -13.30 -12.41
C TYR A 82 5.05 -12.76 -12.71
N ASN A 83 6.06 -13.59 -12.44
CA ASN A 83 7.45 -13.28 -12.76
C ASN A 83 7.82 -13.97 -14.09
N PRO A 84 7.91 -13.24 -15.21
CA PRO A 84 8.19 -13.86 -16.50
C PRO A 84 9.60 -14.41 -16.62
N ASP A 85 10.58 -13.85 -15.89
CA ASP A 85 11.96 -14.33 -15.92
C ASP A 85 12.09 -15.71 -15.29
N ARG A 86 11.33 -15.96 -14.22
CA ARG A 86 11.32 -17.24 -13.51
C ARG A 86 10.18 -18.14 -13.95
N GLU A 87 9.29 -17.65 -14.80
CA GLU A 87 8.10 -18.35 -15.27
C GLU A 87 7.28 -18.91 -14.11
N MET A 88 7.08 -18.09 -13.09
CA MET A 88 6.33 -18.50 -11.90
C MET A 88 5.53 -17.36 -11.29
N TRP A 89 4.46 -17.72 -10.61
CA TRP A 89 3.68 -16.80 -9.81
C TRP A 89 4.34 -16.59 -8.46
N GLN A 90 4.30 -15.36 -8.00
CA GLN A 90 4.79 -14.95 -6.67
C GLN A 90 3.63 -14.37 -5.88
N GLN A 91 3.63 -14.62 -4.58
CA GLN A 91 2.57 -14.18 -3.71
C GLN A 91 3.15 -13.73 -2.37
N SER A 92 2.62 -12.64 -1.84
CA SER A 92 2.92 -12.21 -0.48
C SER A 92 1.61 -11.93 0.26
N VAL A 93 1.60 -12.27 1.54
CA VAL A 93 0.44 -12.14 2.41
C VAL A 93 0.79 -11.19 3.54
N GLY A 94 -0.05 -10.18 3.74
CA GLY A 94 0.14 -9.20 4.77
C GLY A 94 -1.14 -8.89 5.52
N LYS A 95 -1.03 -7.99 6.48
CA LYS A 95 -2.14 -7.51 7.30
C LYS A 95 -2.14 -6.00 7.30
N ALA A 96 -3.32 -5.41 7.13
CA ALA A 96 -3.49 -3.96 7.18
C ALA A 96 -4.44 -3.58 8.30
N TYR A 97 -4.18 -2.43 8.90
CA TYR A 97 -4.99 -1.88 9.98
C TYR A 97 -5.16 -0.39 9.79
N PHE A 98 -6.29 0.15 10.18
CA PHE A 98 -6.48 1.61 10.18
C PHE A 98 -5.57 2.25 11.22
N THR A 99 -5.02 3.41 10.87
CA THR A 99 -4.16 4.16 11.80
C THR A 99 -4.97 5.06 12.73
N GLY A 100 -6.26 5.23 12.44
CA GLY A 100 -7.19 6.03 13.24
C GLY A 100 -8.62 5.65 12.89
N ASP A 101 -9.48 6.65 12.68
CA ASP A 101 -10.88 6.42 12.31
C ASP A 101 -10.96 5.61 11.01
N PRO A 102 -11.69 4.46 11.01
CA PRO A 102 -11.80 3.62 9.81
C PRO A 102 -12.55 4.27 8.65
N ARG A 103 -13.23 5.39 8.88
CA ARG A 103 -13.82 6.18 7.79
C ARG A 103 -12.81 7.05 7.07
N ARG A 104 -11.58 7.10 7.57
CA ARG A 104 -10.47 7.80 6.93
C ARG A 104 -9.52 6.75 6.36
N ALA A 105 -9.25 6.81 5.06
CA ALA A 105 -8.55 5.76 4.33
C ALA A 105 -7.02 5.83 4.50
N ALA A 106 -6.56 5.95 5.74
CA ALA A 106 -5.15 5.93 6.11
C ALA A 106 -4.89 4.66 6.92
N LEU A 107 -4.15 3.73 6.32
CA LEU A 107 -3.86 2.42 6.91
C LEU A 107 -2.36 2.21 7.03
N LYS A 108 -2.00 1.16 7.74
CA LYS A 108 -0.64 0.62 7.79
C LYS A 108 -0.71 -0.85 7.39
N VAL A 109 0.29 -1.32 6.65
CA VAL A 109 0.35 -2.70 6.17
C VAL A 109 1.70 -3.32 6.54
N SER A 110 1.68 -4.59 6.92
CA SER A 110 2.88 -5.34 7.25
C SER A 110 2.87 -6.68 6.52
N PHE A 111 4.02 -7.00 5.93
CA PHE A 111 4.31 -8.32 5.36
C PHE A 111 5.36 -9.05 6.18
N PHE A 112 6.02 -8.37 7.12
CA PHE A 112 7.07 -8.94 7.97
C PHE A 112 6.96 -8.41 9.40
N GLY A 113 6.52 -9.26 10.32
CA GLY A 113 6.60 -9.05 11.76
C GLY A 113 6.12 -7.69 12.23
N PRO A 114 6.88 -6.94 13.03
CA PRO A 114 6.39 -5.68 13.58
C PRO A 114 6.58 -4.47 12.66
N PHE A 115 7.07 -4.66 11.44
CA PHE A 115 7.38 -3.55 10.54
C PHE A 115 6.19 -3.22 9.66
N TYR A 116 5.68 -1.99 9.79
CA TYR A 116 4.51 -1.49 9.06
C TYR A 116 4.89 -0.33 8.16
N GLY A 117 4.35 -0.34 6.92
CA GLY A 117 4.43 0.78 6.01
C GLY A 117 3.07 1.43 5.82
N GLY A 118 3.05 2.71 5.43
CA GLY A 118 1.81 3.41 5.16
C GLY A 118 1.10 2.89 3.90
N TYR A 119 -0.22 2.90 3.93
CA TYR A 119 -1.10 2.54 2.81
C TYR A 119 -2.27 3.50 2.84
N ASN A 120 -2.34 4.40 1.87
CA ASN A 120 -3.30 5.50 1.90
C ASN A 120 -4.08 5.54 0.59
N VAL A 121 -5.41 5.46 0.66
CA VAL A 121 -6.24 5.66 -0.52
C VAL A 121 -6.44 7.16 -0.69
N ILE A 122 -5.96 7.71 -1.81
CA ILE A 122 -5.97 9.16 -2.05
C ILE A 122 -6.92 9.57 -3.17
N ALA A 123 -7.50 8.61 -3.89
CA ALA A 123 -8.63 8.84 -4.79
C ALA A 123 -9.41 7.54 -4.92
N LEU A 124 -10.72 7.68 -5.06
CA LEU A 124 -11.63 6.53 -5.14
C LEU A 124 -12.94 7.02 -5.73
N ASP A 125 -13.43 6.35 -6.77
CA ASP A 125 -14.71 6.70 -7.35
C ASP A 125 -15.88 6.19 -6.49
N ARG A 126 -17.07 6.73 -6.74
CA ARG A 126 -18.26 6.42 -5.94
C ARG A 126 -18.61 4.93 -5.91
N GLU A 127 -18.38 4.24 -7.00
CA GLU A 127 -18.71 2.82 -7.14
C GLU A 127 -17.60 1.91 -6.63
N TYR A 128 -16.50 2.45 -6.10
CA TYR A 128 -15.35 1.69 -5.63
C TYR A 128 -14.76 0.78 -6.71
N ARG A 129 -14.65 1.31 -7.92
CA ARG A 129 -14.13 0.56 -9.06
C ARG A 129 -12.70 0.94 -9.44
N HIS A 130 -12.27 2.13 -9.06
CA HIS A 130 -10.95 2.68 -9.39
C HIS A 130 -10.37 3.37 -8.16
N ALA A 131 -9.11 3.09 -7.85
CA ALA A 131 -8.46 3.65 -6.67
C ALA A 131 -7.05 4.11 -7.00
N LEU A 132 -6.64 5.17 -6.34
CA LEU A 132 -5.27 5.64 -6.34
C LEU A 132 -4.75 5.48 -4.91
N VAL A 133 -3.67 4.74 -4.75
CA VAL A 133 -3.12 4.40 -3.44
C VAL A 133 -1.67 4.85 -3.38
N CYS A 134 -1.29 5.48 -2.28
CA CYS A 134 0.11 5.81 -2.05
C CYS A 134 0.63 5.16 -0.76
N GLY A 135 1.94 4.99 -0.71
CA GLY A 135 2.64 4.44 0.44
C GLY A 135 3.08 5.52 1.43
N PRO A 136 4.18 5.27 2.17
CA PRO A 136 4.63 6.18 3.21
C PRO A 136 5.21 7.50 2.67
N ASP A 137 5.62 7.52 1.41
CA ASP A 137 6.13 8.73 0.75
C ASP A 137 5.75 8.72 -0.73
N ARG A 138 6.16 9.76 -1.47
CA ARG A 138 5.78 9.93 -2.88
C ARG A 138 6.56 9.06 -3.86
N ASN A 139 7.38 8.14 -3.37
CA ASN A 139 8.02 7.12 -4.21
C ASN A 139 7.13 5.88 -4.38
N TYR A 140 6.01 5.81 -3.68
CA TYR A 140 5.09 4.68 -3.70
C TYR A 140 3.72 5.13 -4.18
N LEU A 141 3.30 4.64 -5.33
CA LEU A 141 2.00 4.96 -5.91
C LEU A 141 1.51 3.80 -6.74
N TRP A 142 0.22 3.49 -6.62
CA TRP A 142 -0.45 2.44 -7.38
C TRP A 142 -1.78 2.93 -7.91
N ILE A 143 -2.06 2.61 -9.18
CA ILE A 143 -3.39 2.76 -9.78
C ILE A 143 -4.02 1.38 -9.78
N LEU A 144 -5.17 1.25 -9.13
CA LEU A 144 -5.91 0.00 -9.01
C LEU A 144 -7.24 0.09 -9.72
N SER A 145 -7.70 -1.03 -10.31
CA SER A 145 -8.99 -1.13 -10.98
C SER A 145 -9.65 -2.48 -10.69
N ARG A 146 -10.98 -2.48 -10.66
CA ARG A 146 -11.74 -3.74 -10.57
C ARG A 146 -11.67 -4.57 -11.84
N THR A 147 -11.30 -3.94 -12.96
CA THR A 147 -11.12 -4.63 -14.24
C THR A 147 -9.66 -4.57 -14.67
N PRO A 148 -9.19 -5.54 -15.46
CA PRO A 148 -7.78 -5.56 -15.89
C PRO A 148 -7.42 -4.45 -16.88
N THR A 149 -8.41 -3.77 -17.44
CA THR A 149 -8.20 -2.65 -18.35
C THR A 149 -8.86 -1.39 -17.81
N LEU A 150 -8.33 -0.24 -18.21
CA LEU A 150 -8.80 1.05 -17.76
C LEU A 150 -9.00 1.94 -19.00
N SER A 151 -10.10 2.69 -19.04
CA SER A 151 -10.34 3.61 -20.15
C SER A 151 -9.30 4.74 -20.16
N SER A 152 -9.06 5.32 -21.33
CA SER A 152 -8.13 6.44 -21.47
C SER A 152 -8.57 7.63 -20.62
N GLU A 153 -9.87 7.86 -20.52
CA GLU A 153 -10.43 8.95 -19.71
C GLU A 153 -10.13 8.74 -18.24
N MET A 154 -10.34 7.51 -17.72
CA MET A 154 -10.08 7.20 -16.33
C MET A 154 -8.59 7.26 -16.03
N LYS A 155 -7.74 6.77 -16.93
CA LYS A 155 -6.28 6.90 -16.80
C LYS A 155 -5.90 8.37 -16.62
N GLN A 156 -6.43 9.23 -17.46
CA GLN A 156 -6.10 10.66 -17.41
C GLN A 156 -6.57 11.29 -16.11
N GLN A 157 -7.76 10.94 -15.63
CA GLN A 157 -8.27 11.43 -14.36
C GLN A 157 -7.36 11.03 -13.19
N MET A 158 -6.92 9.77 -13.17
CA MET A 158 -6.01 9.29 -12.13
C MET A 158 -4.64 9.98 -12.19
N LEU A 159 -4.11 10.18 -13.39
CA LEU A 159 -2.85 10.88 -13.58
C LEU A 159 -2.95 12.35 -13.13
N ASP A 160 -4.07 12.99 -13.41
CA ASP A 160 -4.30 14.39 -13.00
C ASP A 160 -4.35 14.51 -11.47
N VAL A 161 -5.05 13.60 -10.80
CA VAL A 161 -5.12 13.59 -9.33
C VAL A 161 -3.73 13.36 -8.75
N ALA A 162 -3.00 12.37 -9.25
CA ALA A 162 -1.65 12.07 -8.78
C ALA A 162 -0.70 13.26 -8.95
N THR A 163 -0.76 13.91 -10.10
CA THR A 163 0.06 15.09 -10.39
C THR A 163 -0.25 16.24 -9.44
N ARG A 164 -1.54 16.50 -9.20
CA ARG A 164 -1.96 17.56 -8.26
C ARG A 164 -1.49 17.30 -6.85
N GLN A 165 -1.36 16.03 -6.46
CA GLN A 165 -0.87 15.66 -5.13
C GLN A 165 0.65 15.48 -5.07
N GLY A 166 1.35 15.83 -6.14
CA GLY A 166 2.81 15.94 -6.13
C GLY A 166 3.57 14.69 -6.55
N PHE A 167 2.91 13.72 -7.16
CA PHE A 167 3.57 12.50 -7.65
C PHE A 167 4.15 12.70 -9.05
N ASP A 168 5.30 12.08 -9.31
CA ASP A 168 5.94 12.09 -10.62
C ASP A 168 5.37 10.94 -11.46
N VAL A 169 4.29 11.25 -12.19
CA VAL A 169 3.59 10.25 -13.02
C VAL A 169 4.40 9.81 -14.23
N SER A 170 5.44 10.57 -14.61
CA SER A 170 6.31 10.18 -15.72
C SER A 170 7.11 8.90 -15.43
N LYS A 171 7.25 8.55 -14.16
CA LYS A 171 7.97 7.35 -13.71
C LYS A 171 7.08 6.13 -13.54
N LEU A 172 5.78 6.25 -13.79
CA LEU A 172 4.87 5.11 -13.66
C LEU A 172 5.20 4.02 -14.67
N ILE A 173 5.19 2.78 -14.19
CA ILE A 173 5.24 1.59 -15.03
C ILE A 173 3.80 1.11 -15.21
N TRP A 174 3.42 0.86 -16.47
CA TRP A 174 2.10 0.32 -16.79
C TRP A 174 2.17 -1.19 -16.78
N VAL A 175 1.42 -1.80 -15.87
CA VAL A 175 1.49 -3.23 -15.59
C VAL A 175 0.76 -4.00 -16.69
N LYS A 176 1.42 -5.05 -17.23
CA LYS A 176 0.78 -5.93 -18.19
C LYS A 176 -0.31 -6.72 -17.49
N GLN A 177 -1.52 -6.67 -18.05
CA GLN A 177 -2.69 -7.38 -17.53
C GLN A 177 -3.35 -8.18 -18.66
N PRO A 178 -4.08 -9.25 -18.34
CA PRO A 178 -4.84 -9.98 -19.35
C PRO A 178 -5.91 -9.09 -19.98
N HIS A 179 -6.17 -9.36 -21.27
CA HIS A 179 -7.21 -8.64 -22.03
C HIS A 179 -8.55 -9.35 -21.95
#